data_e9e98553012919f6f0fddb208ea34a4f
#
_entry.id   e9e98553012919f6f0fddb208ea34a4f
#
_cell.length_a   1.000
_cell.length_b   1.000
_cell.length_c   1.000
_cell.angle_alpha   90.00
_cell.angle_beta   90.00
_cell.angle_gamma   90.00
#
_symmetry.space_group_name_H-M   'P 1'
#
loop_
_entity.id
_entity.type
_entity.pdbx_description
1 polymer ?
#
loop_
_entity_poly.entity_id
_entity_poly.type
_entity_poly.pdbx_seq_one_letter_code
_entity_poly.pdbx_strand_id
1 'polypeptide(L)' 'MSRDVERHEEFDRMLDECYEPYRIGEMTFYASDILYKCDPIAYHIESNDYDSIELEEEE' A
#
# COMPACT_ATOMS: atom_id res chain seq x y z
N MET A 1 -7.35 -0.85 -21.32
CA MET A 1 -7.43 -0.85 -20.68
C MET A 1 -6.82 -0.93 -19.66
N SER A 2 -6.77 -0.69 -18.96
CA SER A 2 -5.95 -0.77 -18.06
C SER A 2 -6.27 -1.52 -17.05
N ARG A 3 -5.64 -2.09 -16.48
CA ARG A 3 -5.89 -2.82 -15.54
C ARG A 3 -5.44 -2.17 -14.41
N ASP A 4 -5.81 -1.22 -13.88
CA ASP A 4 -5.37 -0.56 -12.77
C ASP A 4 -5.69 -1.27 -11.53
N VAL A 5 -4.78 -1.39 -10.65
CA VAL A 5 -5.00 -1.94 -9.35
C VAL A 5 -5.57 -0.82 -8.51
N GLU A 6 -6.68 -1.06 -7.86
CA GLU A 6 -7.27 -0.03 -7.05
C GLU A 6 -6.47 0.27 -5.83
N ARG A 7 -6.45 1.51 -5.38
CA ARG A 7 -5.75 1.90 -4.18
C ARG A 7 -6.60 1.59 -2.97
N HIS A 8 -5.97 1.10 -1.92
CA HIS A 8 -6.66 0.73 -0.70
C HIS A 8 -6.26 1.73 0.34
N GLU A 9 -7.14 2.64 0.70
CA GLU A 9 -6.77 3.74 1.57
C GLU A 9 -6.30 3.29 2.93
N GLU A 10 -6.95 2.35 3.53
CA GLU A 10 -6.54 1.91 4.84
C GLU A 10 -5.19 1.22 4.79
N PHE A 11 -4.96 0.44 3.76
CA PHE A 11 -3.69 -0.24 3.60
C PHE A 11 -2.59 0.81 3.36
N ASP A 12 -2.89 1.81 2.56
CA ASP A 12 -1.94 2.86 2.30
C ASP A 12 -1.57 3.56 3.58
N ARG A 13 -2.54 3.86 4.43
CA ARG A 13 -2.27 4.54 5.65
C ARG A 13 -1.42 3.66 6.56
N MET A 14 -1.70 2.38 6.62
CA MET A 14 -0.93 1.48 7.45
C MET A 14 0.52 1.44 6.98
N LEU A 15 0.74 1.37 5.68
CA LEU A 15 2.10 1.35 5.16
C LEU A 15 2.81 2.66 5.49
N ASP A 16 2.13 3.78 5.33
CA ASP A 16 2.77 5.05 5.57
C ASP A 16 3.09 5.23 7.06
N GLU A 17 2.34 4.59 7.93
CA GLU A 17 2.64 4.68 9.32
C GLU A 17 3.74 3.71 9.73
N CYS A 18 3.82 2.57 9.07
CA CYS A 18 4.85 1.60 9.40
C CYS A 18 6.20 1.96 8.82
N TYR A 19 6.23 2.62 7.71
CA TYR A 19 7.49 2.96 7.07
C TYR A 19 7.58 4.46 6.91
N GLU A 20 8.75 4.99 7.17
CA GLU A 20 8.93 6.40 7.03
C GLU A 20 9.04 6.78 5.57
N PRO A 21 8.59 7.96 5.20
CA PRO A 21 8.69 8.36 3.80
C PRO A 21 10.14 8.58 3.39
N TYR A 22 10.41 8.34 2.13
CA TYR A 22 11.72 8.53 1.59
C TYR A 22 11.80 9.94 1.03
N ARG A 23 12.82 10.66 1.39
CA ARG A 23 12.97 12.00 0.87
C ARG A 23 14.22 12.09 0.03
N ILE A 24 14.06 12.51 -1.20
CA ILE A 24 15.17 12.65 -2.11
C ILE A 24 15.10 14.05 -2.64
N GLY A 25 16.04 14.89 -2.27
CA GLY A 25 16.01 16.28 -2.68
C GLY A 25 14.79 16.94 -2.07
N GLU A 26 13.97 17.50 -2.90
CA GLU A 26 12.78 18.11 -2.44
C GLU A 26 11.56 17.21 -2.57
N MET A 27 11.74 15.98 -3.00
CA MET A 27 10.62 15.11 -3.23
C MET A 27 10.45 14.13 -2.09
N THR A 28 9.20 13.82 -1.79
CA THR A 28 8.89 12.88 -0.74
C THR A 28 8.11 11.73 -1.35
N PHE A 29 8.55 10.50 -1.07
CA PHE A 29 7.90 9.32 -1.60
C PHE A 29 7.40 8.49 -0.43
N TYR A 30 6.12 8.19 -0.41
CA TYR A 30 5.56 7.39 0.65
C TYR A 30 5.63 5.92 0.29
N ALA A 31 5.72 5.08 1.30
CA ALA A 31 5.86 3.64 1.06
C ALA A 31 4.73 3.10 0.21
N SER A 32 3.51 3.54 0.47
CA SER A 32 2.38 3.03 -0.30
C SER A 32 2.52 3.42 -1.77
N ASP A 33 2.96 4.64 -2.04
CA ASP A 33 3.15 5.05 -3.41
C ASP A 33 4.25 4.28 -4.07
N ILE A 34 5.34 4.05 -3.38
CA ILE A 34 6.45 3.32 -3.96
C ILE A 34 6.02 1.92 -4.33
N LEU A 35 5.34 1.25 -3.41
CA LEU A 35 4.92 -0.11 -3.68
C LEU A 35 3.92 -0.14 -4.82
N TYR A 36 2.99 0.78 -4.82
CA TYR A 36 1.95 0.78 -5.86
C TYR A 36 2.57 1.00 -7.24
N LYS A 37 3.52 1.90 -7.34
CA LYS A 37 4.08 2.19 -8.64
C LYS A 37 5.14 1.21 -9.08
N CYS A 38 5.92 0.73 -8.16
CA CYS A 38 7.01 -0.17 -8.52
C CYS A 38 6.55 -1.61 -8.65
N ASP A 39 5.60 -2.02 -7.84
CA ASP A 39 5.16 -3.41 -7.89
C ASP A 39 3.67 -3.48 -7.59
N PRO A 40 2.84 -3.11 -8.54
CA PRO A 40 1.40 -3.09 -8.31
C PRO A 40 0.82 -4.46 -7.98
N ILE A 41 1.43 -5.52 -8.47
CA ILE A 41 0.92 -6.84 -8.19
C ILE A 41 1.14 -7.17 -6.72
N ALA A 42 2.32 -6.85 -6.21
CA ALA A 42 2.59 -7.07 -4.80
C ALA A 42 1.66 -6.20 -3.96
N TYR A 43 1.43 -4.98 -4.39
CA TYR A 43 0.54 -4.10 -3.66
C TYR A 43 -0.85 -4.73 -3.57
N HIS A 44 -1.32 -5.27 -4.67
CA HIS A 44 -2.64 -5.86 -4.68
C HIS A 44 -2.71 -7.07 -3.74
N ILE A 45 -1.70 -7.91 -3.78
CA ILE A 45 -1.69 -9.10 -2.94
C ILE A 45 -1.62 -8.72 -1.48
N GLU A 46 -0.78 -7.74 -1.15
CA GLU A 46 -0.63 -7.35 0.23
C GLU A 46 -1.91 -6.67 0.75
N SER A 47 -2.55 -5.88 -0.07
CA SER A 47 -3.76 -5.22 0.38
C SER A 47 -4.89 -6.25 0.60
N ASN A 48 -4.91 -7.30 -0.22
CA ASN A 48 -5.88 -8.35 -0.01
C ASN A 48 -5.62 -9.07 1.30
N ASP A 49 -4.36 -9.31 1.61
CA ASP A 49 -4.02 -9.96 2.86
C ASP A 49 -4.42 -9.09 4.02
N TYR A 50 -4.23 -7.79 3.89
CA TYR A 50 -4.59 -6.88 4.95
C TYR A 50 -6.09 -6.97 5.23
N ASP A 51 -6.89 -7.03 4.20
CA ASP A 51 -8.32 -7.16 4.36
C ASP A 51 -8.68 -8.48 5.02
N SER A 52 -8.01 -9.54 4.64
CA SER A 52 -8.29 -10.83 5.23
C SER A 52 -7.97 -10.85 6.71
N ILE A 53 -6.88 -10.23 7.07
CA ILE A 53 -6.51 -10.19 8.46
C ILE A 53 -7.56 -9.45 9.24
N GLU A 54 -8.05 -8.35 8.73
CA GLU A 54 -9.05 -7.62 9.40
C GLU A 54 -10.31 -8.44 9.59
N LEU A 55 -10.73 -9.16 8.59
CA LEU A 55 -11.87 -9.98 8.72
C LEU A 55 -11.71 -11.07 9.72
N GLU A 56 -10.55 -11.70 9.75
CA GLU A 56 -10.36 -12.73 10.68
C GLU A 56 -10.25 -12.29 12.04
N GLU A 57 -9.85 -11.12 12.29
CA GLU A 57 -9.71 -10.71 13.59
C GLU A 57 -10.92 -10.56 14.26
N GLU A 58 -11.98 -10.52 13.71
CA GLU A 58 -13.09 -10.42 14.34
C GLU A 58 -13.47 -11.46 15.08
N GLU A 59 -13.21 -12.43 15.15
CA GLU A 59 -13.60 -13.49 15.88
C GLU A 59 -13.66 -13.38 16.97
#